data_5f16afd6f585056a0220222f755cf369
#
_entry.id   5f16afd6f585056a0220222f755cf369
#
_cell.length_a   1.000
_cell.length_b   1.000
_cell.length_c   1.000
_cell.angle_alpha   90.00
_cell.angle_beta   90.00
_cell.angle_gamma   90.00
#
_symmetry.space_group_name_H-M   'P 1'
#
loop_
_entity.id
_entity.type
_entity.pdbx_description
1 polymer ?
#
loop_
_entity_poly.entity_id
_entity_poly.type
_entity_poly.pdbx_seq_one_letter_code
_entity_poly.pdbx_strand_id
1 'polypeptide(L)'
;MLPENGRSTEDLLAELARLKEGDLPVREGRVAAYVYDPGRPHVREAGHRAYLEMLEVNGLDPTAFPSTVALEKRVVGAVAAVLGGDASTPGVFTSGGTESIMLAVKAARDTGSGREVVLPVTAHPAFRKACHYLGLTPVTVPVDPGTLRAVPSAVADAIGPGTALVVASAPSYPHGVVDPVPEIAALAARHGVPCHVDACVGGWVLPWLADAPPFDLSVPGVTSLSCDLHKYGYAPKGASVVLFATEELRRAAYYASADWPGYTVINSTVQSSKGAGPLAGAWATLNALGASGYRELAAEAMAAAARLREGVAGIPELRVLGEPDAPLVALASADPAVDVFVLADEVAKSGWFLQAQLSYAGIPPNLHLTLTGVSLAGVDALLEVLAGAVAAVGGLRPDLPGGLAGTVEGLDLEAVDDRAFVELLSAVGVTLGGPGGSPTAAVNTILDGLAPATREALLVRFLSALNSPHTD
;
A
#
# COMPACT_ATOMS: atom_id res chain seq x y z
N MET A 1 30.62 0.78 -12.09
CA MET A 1 31.50 -0.15 -12.87
C MET A 1 31.93 -1.28 -11.93
N LEU A 2 32.02 -2.54 -12.41
CA LEU A 2 32.53 -3.63 -11.56
C LEU A 2 34.02 -3.39 -11.25
N PRO A 3 34.46 -3.61 -10.00
CA PRO A 3 35.89 -3.57 -9.66
C PRO A 3 36.62 -4.73 -10.32
N GLU A 4 37.91 -4.54 -10.65
CA GLU A 4 38.73 -5.59 -11.23
C GLU A 4 38.93 -6.77 -10.26
N ASN A 5 39.10 -6.48 -8.97
CA ASN A 5 39.23 -7.49 -7.92
C ASN A 5 38.03 -7.44 -7.00
N GLY A 6 37.61 -8.61 -6.45
CA GLY A 6 36.55 -8.70 -5.44
C GLY A 6 36.91 -7.90 -4.19
N ARG A 7 35.89 -7.42 -3.50
CA ARG A 7 36.00 -6.64 -2.25
C ARG A 7 35.70 -7.54 -1.04
N SER A 8 36.14 -7.14 0.13
CA SER A 8 35.81 -7.85 1.38
C SER A 8 34.33 -7.69 1.75
N THR A 9 33.78 -8.65 2.47
CA THR A 9 32.42 -8.57 3.00
C THR A 9 32.26 -7.36 3.91
N GLU A 10 33.27 -7.06 4.71
CA GLU A 10 33.30 -5.90 5.64
C GLU A 10 33.15 -4.57 4.89
N ASP A 11 33.92 -4.40 3.79
CA ASP A 11 33.87 -3.19 2.97
C ASP A 11 32.51 -3.03 2.30
N LEU A 12 31.91 -4.14 1.81
CA LEU A 12 30.58 -4.13 1.19
C LEU A 12 29.50 -3.76 2.20
N LEU A 13 29.53 -4.34 3.40
CA LEU A 13 28.57 -4.01 4.47
C LEU A 13 28.72 -2.59 4.98
N ALA A 14 29.96 -2.08 5.07
CA ALA A 14 30.22 -0.67 5.44
C ALA A 14 29.68 0.29 4.38
N GLU A 15 29.79 -0.06 3.09
CA GLU A 15 29.20 0.74 2.01
C GLU A 15 27.67 0.73 2.07
N LEU A 16 27.04 -0.43 2.25
CA LEU A 16 25.57 -0.52 2.44
C LEU A 16 25.10 0.29 3.64
N ALA A 17 25.87 0.32 4.73
CA ALA A 17 25.54 1.14 5.89
C ALA A 17 25.55 2.63 5.54
N ARG A 18 26.57 3.11 4.81
CA ARG A 18 26.65 4.49 4.33
C ARG A 18 25.50 4.86 3.39
N LEU A 19 25.16 3.97 2.44
CA LEU A 19 24.02 4.21 1.53
C LEU A 19 22.69 4.40 2.27
N LYS A 20 22.56 3.80 3.45
CA LYS A 20 21.36 3.91 4.28
C LYS A 20 21.32 5.14 5.19
N GLU A 21 22.39 5.91 5.29
CA GLU A 21 22.45 7.09 6.18
C GLU A 21 21.41 8.16 5.84
N GLY A 22 20.99 8.23 4.56
CA GLY A 22 19.94 9.12 4.08
C GLY A 22 18.51 8.59 4.25
N ASP A 23 18.33 7.34 4.67
CA ASP A 23 16.99 6.76 4.82
C ASP A 23 16.27 7.32 6.04
N LEU A 24 14.93 7.43 5.94
CA LEU A 24 14.10 7.69 7.12
C LEU A 24 14.23 6.54 8.15
N PRO A 25 14.18 6.83 9.46
CA PRO A 25 14.30 5.78 10.49
C PRO A 25 13.10 4.85 10.46
N VAL A 26 13.32 3.58 10.10
CA VAL A 26 12.27 2.55 10.03
C VAL A 26 11.82 2.02 11.38
N ARG A 27 12.30 2.60 12.48
CA ARG A 27 12.00 2.23 13.87
C ARG A 27 11.59 3.47 14.64
N GLU A 28 11.12 3.30 15.87
CA GLU A 28 10.76 4.39 16.79
C GLU A 28 9.38 5.03 16.54
N GLY A 29 8.62 4.60 15.52
CA GLY A 29 7.25 5.06 15.28
C GLY A 29 7.11 6.50 14.77
N ARG A 30 8.23 7.16 14.36
CA ARG A 30 8.21 8.53 13.84
C ARG A 30 7.91 8.65 12.34
N VAL A 31 8.01 7.53 11.60
CA VAL A 31 7.62 7.45 10.19
C VAL A 31 6.22 6.86 10.12
N ALA A 32 5.24 7.73 10.00
CA ALA A 32 3.82 7.35 10.01
C ALA A 32 3.31 6.93 8.62
N ALA A 33 4.17 6.34 7.77
CA ALA A 33 3.80 5.74 6.50
C ALA A 33 4.84 4.68 6.09
N TYR A 34 4.46 3.72 5.23
CA TYR A 34 5.33 2.70 4.63
C TYR A 34 5.99 1.70 5.59
N VAL A 35 6.09 2.03 6.88
CA VAL A 35 6.80 1.25 7.90
C VAL A 35 5.80 0.58 8.84
N TYR A 36 6.03 -0.71 9.09
CA TYR A 36 5.26 -1.50 10.04
C TYR A 36 6.24 -2.14 11.03
N ASP A 37 6.32 -1.58 12.23
CA ASP A 37 7.21 -2.08 13.30
C ASP A 37 6.35 -2.62 14.47
N PRO A 38 6.51 -3.90 14.83
CA PRO A 38 5.83 -4.46 15.99
C PRO A 38 6.39 -3.97 17.34
N GLY A 39 7.56 -3.29 17.35
CA GLY A 39 8.25 -2.97 18.60
C GLY A 39 8.68 -4.18 19.42
N ARG A 40 8.79 -5.34 18.79
CA ARG A 40 9.12 -6.63 19.43
C ARG A 40 10.40 -7.20 18.80
N PRO A 41 11.60 -6.94 19.39
CA PRO A 41 12.87 -7.35 18.78
C PRO A 41 12.99 -8.83 18.47
N HIS A 42 12.47 -9.71 19.36
CA HIS A 42 12.52 -11.16 19.15
C HIS A 42 11.70 -11.64 17.94
N VAL A 43 10.57 -10.97 17.64
CA VAL A 43 9.74 -11.28 16.47
C VAL A 43 10.49 -10.94 15.19
N ARG A 44 11.13 -9.77 15.16
CA ARG A 44 11.94 -9.32 14.05
C ARG A 44 13.13 -10.25 13.82
N GLU A 45 13.83 -10.65 14.90
CA GLU A 45 14.94 -11.59 14.82
C GLU A 45 14.49 -12.94 14.23
N ALA A 46 13.37 -13.49 14.71
CA ALA A 46 12.81 -14.74 14.19
C ALA A 46 12.53 -14.65 12.69
N GLY A 47 11.86 -13.57 12.24
CA GLY A 47 11.59 -13.33 10.82
C GLY A 47 12.85 -13.21 9.97
N HIS A 48 13.86 -12.45 10.43
CA HIS A 48 15.11 -12.26 9.70
C HIS A 48 15.94 -13.55 9.61
N ARG A 49 16.05 -14.31 10.69
CA ARG A 49 16.80 -15.57 10.70
C ARG A 49 16.15 -16.60 9.79
N ALA A 50 14.82 -16.76 9.85
CA ALA A 50 14.11 -17.65 8.95
C ALA A 50 14.24 -17.23 7.48
N TYR A 51 14.24 -15.92 7.21
CA TYR A 51 14.46 -15.39 5.86
C TYR A 51 15.84 -15.81 5.32
N LEU A 52 16.89 -15.63 6.12
CA LEU A 52 18.27 -15.99 5.73
C LEU A 52 18.43 -17.51 5.57
N GLU A 53 17.80 -18.32 6.42
CA GLU A 53 17.83 -19.80 6.35
C GLU A 53 17.33 -20.35 5.02
N MET A 54 16.35 -19.65 4.41
CA MET A 54 15.72 -20.05 3.16
C MET A 54 16.13 -19.19 1.95
N LEU A 55 17.21 -18.44 2.07
CA LEU A 55 17.60 -17.46 1.06
C LEU A 55 17.93 -18.10 -0.31
N GLU A 56 18.57 -19.28 -0.30
CA GLU A 56 18.99 -20.00 -1.51
C GLU A 56 17.92 -20.94 -2.07
N VAL A 57 16.82 -21.13 -1.33
CA VAL A 57 15.70 -21.98 -1.75
C VAL A 57 14.74 -21.17 -2.62
N ASN A 58 14.28 -21.74 -3.73
CA ASN A 58 13.35 -21.06 -4.63
C ASN A 58 12.10 -21.89 -4.92
N GLY A 59 11.02 -21.21 -5.32
CA GLY A 59 9.73 -21.80 -5.63
C GLY A 59 9.48 -22.06 -7.11
N LEU A 60 10.52 -22.10 -7.95
CA LEU A 60 10.36 -22.33 -9.38
C LEU A 60 9.91 -23.76 -9.66
N ASP A 61 10.57 -24.73 -9.03
CA ASP A 61 10.24 -26.14 -9.16
C ASP A 61 9.82 -26.75 -7.81
N PRO A 62 8.53 -26.99 -7.62
CA PRO A 62 8.01 -27.53 -6.35
C PRO A 62 8.45 -28.99 -6.10
N THR A 63 8.97 -29.69 -7.12
CA THR A 63 9.48 -31.05 -6.97
C THR A 63 10.92 -31.06 -6.48
N ALA A 64 11.70 -30.05 -6.86
CA ALA A 64 13.07 -29.85 -6.38
C ALA A 64 13.11 -29.26 -4.97
N PHE A 65 12.17 -28.38 -4.65
CA PHE A 65 12.11 -27.67 -3.36
C PHE A 65 10.75 -27.84 -2.63
N PRO A 66 10.43 -29.07 -2.18
CA PRO A 66 9.11 -29.35 -1.56
C PRO A 66 8.87 -28.57 -0.25
N SER A 67 9.92 -28.04 0.39
CA SER A 67 9.81 -27.18 1.57
C SER A 67 9.03 -25.88 1.28
N THR A 68 9.15 -25.33 0.07
CA THR A 68 8.39 -24.12 -0.32
C THR A 68 6.89 -24.39 -0.35
N VAL A 69 6.49 -25.52 -0.91
CA VAL A 69 5.08 -25.95 -0.94
C VAL A 69 4.54 -26.17 0.47
N ALA A 70 5.33 -26.82 1.32
CA ALA A 70 4.93 -27.07 2.72
C ALA A 70 4.77 -25.76 3.51
N LEU A 71 5.67 -24.81 3.34
CA LEU A 71 5.59 -23.49 3.98
C LEU A 71 4.42 -22.68 3.43
N GLU A 72 4.23 -22.63 2.11
CA GLU A 72 3.13 -21.89 1.48
C GLU A 72 1.77 -22.39 1.98
N LYS A 73 1.56 -23.70 2.04
CA LYS A 73 0.34 -24.31 2.61
C LYS A 73 0.10 -23.87 4.05
N ARG A 74 1.16 -23.78 4.87
CA ARG A 74 1.05 -23.35 6.29
C ARG A 74 0.69 -21.87 6.41
N VAL A 75 1.33 -21.00 5.60
CA VAL A 75 1.07 -19.56 5.62
C VAL A 75 -0.32 -19.26 5.06
N VAL A 76 -0.66 -19.80 3.88
CA VAL A 76 -1.98 -19.63 3.26
C VAL A 76 -3.09 -20.16 4.18
N GLY A 77 -2.90 -21.36 4.77
CA GLY A 77 -3.87 -21.94 5.70
C GLY A 77 -4.06 -21.10 6.98
N ALA A 78 -2.99 -20.51 7.52
CA ALA A 78 -3.09 -19.61 8.66
C ALA A 78 -3.86 -18.32 8.31
N VAL A 79 -3.60 -17.75 7.12
CA VAL A 79 -4.31 -16.56 6.63
C VAL A 79 -5.79 -16.88 6.36
N ALA A 80 -6.08 -18.01 5.72
CA ALA A 80 -7.45 -18.46 5.48
C ALA A 80 -8.24 -18.62 6.78
N ALA A 81 -7.67 -19.29 7.78
CA ALA A 81 -8.33 -19.50 9.07
C ALA A 81 -8.66 -18.19 9.81
N VAL A 82 -7.86 -17.13 9.63
CA VAL A 82 -8.11 -15.81 10.24
C VAL A 82 -9.13 -15.01 9.45
N LEU A 83 -9.22 -15.22 8.13
CA LEU A 83 -10.02 -14.41 7.20
C LEU A 83 -11.30 -15.13 6.73
N GLY A 84 -11.95 -15.86 7.64
CA GLY A 84 -13.27 -16.44 7.40
C GLY A 84 -13.29 -17.64 6.46
N GLY A 85 -12.12 -18.18 6.10
CA GLY A 85 -11.96 -19.42 5.35
C GLY A 85 -11.75 -20.64 6.24
N ASP A 86 -11.42 -21.74 5.61
CA ASP A 86 -11.11 -23.02 6.28
C ASP A 86 -9.84 -23.68 5.70
N ALA A 87 -9.54 -24.93 6.12
CA ALA A 87 -8.36 -25.65 5.67
C ALA A 87 -8.35 -25.99 4.16
N SER A 88 -9.50 -25.89 3.49
CA SER A 88 -9.66 -26.14 2.05
C SER A 88 -9.63 -24.87 1.21
N THR A 89 -9.64 -23.69 1.85
CA THR A 89 -9.65 -22.40 1.16
C THR A 89 -8.40 -22.21 0.30
N PRO A 90 -8.55 -22.09 -1.01
CA PRO A 90 -7.42 -21.98 -1.93
C PRO A 90 -6.80 -20.57 -1.87
N GLY A 91 -5.48 -20.51 -1.96
CA GLY A 91 -4.76 -19.25 -1.97
C GLY A 91 -3.38 -19.37 -2.58
N VAL A 92 -2.70 -18.23 -2.72
CA VAL A 92 -1.34 -18.10 -3.26
C VAL A 92 -0.55 -17.11 -2.42
N PHE A 93 0.69 -17.46 -2.06
CA PHE A 93 1.63 -16.53 -1.47
C PHE A 93 2.29 -15.70 -2.58
N THR A 94 2.28 -14.39 -2.44
CA THR A 94 2.73 -13.41 -3.44
C THR A 94 3.78 -12.45 -2.86
N SER A 95 4.43 -11.69 -3.72
CA SER A 95 5.48 -10.72 -3.35
C SER A 95 4.93 -9.43 -2.72
N GLY A 96 3.61 -9.21 -2.77
CA GLY A 96 2.98 -8.00 -2.23
C GLY A 96 1.56 -7.81 -2.75
N GLY A 97 0.83 -6.87 -2.14
CA GLY A 97 -0.57 -6.59 -2.45
C GLY A 97 -0.83 -6.29 -3.93
N THR A 98 0.10 -5.60 -4.60
CA THR A 98 -0.01 -5.33 -6.04
C THR A 98 -0.08 -6.63 -6.85
N GLU A 99 0.76 -7.62 -6.54
CA GLU A 99 0.73 -8.93 -7.22
C GLU A 99 -0.52 -9.72 -6.84
N SER A 100 -0.92 -9.71 -5.56
CA SER A 100 -2.17 -10.32 -5.09
C SER A 100 -3.39 -9.79 -5.85
N ILE A 101 -3.49 -8.46 -5.99
CA ILE A 101 -4.55 -7.78 -6.74
C ILE A 101 -4.49 -8.15 -8.23
N MET A 102 -3.30 -8.14 -8.85
CA MET A 102 -3.15 -8.52 -10.26
C MET A 102 -3.62 -9.96 -10.52
N LEU A 103 -3.33 -10.90 -9.62
CA LEU A 103 -3.77 -12.29 -9.74
C LEU A 103 -5.28 -12.42 -9.56
N ALA A 104 -5.88 -11.65 -8.65
CA ALA A 104 -7.34 -11.63 -8.47
C ALA A 104 -8.05 -11.06 -9.72
N VAL A 105 -7.54 -9.94 -10.27
CA VAL A 105 -8.06 -9.33 -11.50
C VAL A 105 -7.88 -10.27 -12.70
N LYS A 106 -6.71 -10.95 -12.80
CA LYS A 106 -6.47 -11.97 -13.84
C LYS A 106 -7.45 -13.12 -13.73
N ALA A 107 -7.66 -13.65 -12.52
CA ALA A 107 -8.58 -14.77 -12.30
C ALA A 107 -10.01 -14.39 -12.71
N ALA A 108 -10.50 -13.22 -12.33
CA ALA A 108 -11.81 -12.72 -12.72
C ALA A 108 -11.94 -12.53 -14.24
N ARG A 109 -10.90 -11.98 -14.91
CA ARG A 109 -10.86 -11.82 -16.37
C ARG A 109 -10.95 -13.16 -17.10
N ASP A 110 -10.21 -14.16 -16.60
CA ASP A 110 -10.03 -15.44 -17.30
C ASP A 110 -11.17 -16.44 -17.03
N THR A 111 -12.00 -16.18 -16.00
CA THR A 111 -13.20 -16.97 -15.70
C THR A 111 -14.50 -16.39 -16.29
N GLY A 112 -14.47 -15.14 -16.75
CA GLY A 112 -15.62 -14.44 -17.32
C GLY A 112 -15.34 -13.83 -18.70
N SER A 113 -16.39 -13.29 -19.32
CA SER A 113 -16.29 -12.57 -20.60
C SER A 113 -16.17 -11.05 -20.45
N GLY A 114 -16.45 -10.52 -19.26
CA GLY A 114 -16.37 -9.09 -18.96
C GLY A 114 -14.95 -8.52 -19.07
N ARG A 115 -14.86 -7.20 -19.26
CA ARG A 115 -13.58 -6.49 -19.39
C ARG A 115 -13.54 -5.19 -18.55
N GLU A 116 -14.54 -5.01 -17.69
CA GLU A 116 -14.65 -3.83 -16.81
C GLU A 116 -14.43 -4.24 -15.36
N VAL A 117 -13.71 -3.41 -14.61
CA VAL A 117 -13.52 -3.56 -13.17
C VAL A 117 -14.19 -2.39 -12.48
N VAL A 118 -15.29 -2.66 -11.75
CA VAL A 118 -16.02 -1.64 -10.97
C VAL A 118 -15.33 -1.48 -9.62
N LEU A 119 -14.90 -0.26 -9.31
CA LEU A 119 -14.13 0.04 -8.09
C LEU A 119 -14.41 1.45 -7.56
N PRO A 120 -14.40 1.65 -6.23
CA PRO A 120 -14.49 2.98 -5.63
C PRO A 120 -13.30 3.88 -6.05
N VAL A 121 -13.51 5.20 -6.09
CA VAL A 121 -12.43 6.16 -6.36
C VAL A 121 -11.29 6.06 -5.35
N THR A 122 -11.55 5.53 -4.16
CA THR A 122 -10.58 5.30 -3.07
C THR A 122 -9.85 3.96 -3.15
N ALA A 123 -10.21 3.08 -4.10
CA ALA A 123 -9.52 1.80 -4.29
C ALA A 123 -8.05 2.00 -4.66
N HIS A 124 -7.19 1.10 -4.17
CA HIS A 124 -5.74 1.20 -4.34
C HIS A 124 -5.35 1.24 -5.83
N PRO A 125 -4.37 2.07 -6.24
CA PRO A 125 -3.93 2.21 -7.65
C PRO A 125 -3.49 0.91 -8.32
N ALA A 126 -3.17 -0.13 -7.54
CA ALA A 126 -2.83 -1.45 -8.07
C ALA A 126 -3.93 -2.06 -8.96
N PHE A 127 -5.22 -1.72 -8.74
CA PHE A 127 -6.31 -2.14 -9.62
C PHE A 127 -6.22 -1.47 -10.98
N ARG A 128 -5.95 -0.17 -11.04
CA ARG A 128 -5.75 0.56 -12.30
C ARG A 128 -4.53 0.02 -13.05
N LYS A 129 -3.43 -0.27 -12.31
CA LYS A 129 -2.25 -0.92 -12.86
C LYS A 129 -2.56 -2.32 -13.40
N ALA A 130 -3.32 -3.12 -12.68
CA ALA A 130 -3.76 -4.44 -13.14
C ALA A 130 -4.63 -4.34 -14.40
N CYS A 131 -5.59 -3.40 -14.43
CA CYS A 131 -6.41 -3.14 -15.62
C CYS A 131 -5.54 -2.78 -16.83
N HIS A 132 -4.58 -1.85 -16.65
CA HIS A 132 -3.67 -1.44 -17.71
C HIS A 132 -2.86 -2.62 -18.27
N TYR A 133 -2.26 -3.46 -17.40
CA TYR A 133 -1.42 -4.59 -17.83
C TYR A 133 -2.22 -5.74 -18.43
N LEU A 134 -3.47 -5.92 -18.00
CA LEU A 134 -4.31 -7.05 -18.40
C LEU A 134 -5.36 -6.70 -19.47
N GLY A 135 -5.36 -5.47 -19.98
CA GLY A 135 -6.29 -5.02 -21.01
C GLY A 135 -7.74 -4.93 -20.55
N LEU A 136 -7.96 -4.45 -19.31
CA LEU A 136 -9.28 -4.19 -18.75
C LEU A 136 -9.52 -2.67 -18.59
N THR A 137 -10.78 -2.30 -18.41
CA THR A 137 -11.21 -0.93 -18.21
C THR A 137 -11.64 -0.71 -16.75
N PRO A 138 -11.02 0.20 -15.98
CA PRO A 138 -11.50 0.56 -14.66
C PRO A 138 -12.75 1.45 -14.76
N VAL A 139 -13.84 1.06 -14.13
CA VAL A 139 -15.08 1.84 -13.99
C VAL A 139 -15.16 2.34 -12.54
N THR A 140 -14.88 3.62 -12.34
CA THR A 140 -14.84 4.20 -11.00
C THR A 140 -16.19 4.69 -10.53
N VAL A 141 -16.53 4.38 -9.29
CA VAL A 141 -17.72 4.85 -8.61
C VAL A 141 -17.38 5.81 -7.46
N PRO A 142 -18.23 6.79 -7.16
CA PRO A 142 -18.00 7.75 -6.07
C PRO A 142 -18.03 7.06 -4.70
N VAL A 143 -17.44 7.75 -3.72
CA VAL A 143 -17.65 7.49 -2.30
C VAL A 143 -18.55 8.56 -1.69
N ASP A 144 -19.19 8.26 -0.57
CA ASP A 144 -19.92 9.25 0.20
C ASP A 144 -18.95 10.29 0.78
N PRO A 145 -19.16 11.60 0.58
CA PRO A 145 -18.21 12.63 0.97
C PRO A 145 -18.03 12.78 2.50
N GLY A 146 -18.98 12.33 3.29
CA GLY A 146 -18.91 12.39 4.76
C GLY A 146 -18.19 11.17 5.35
N THR A 147 -18.54 9.97 4.87
CA THR A 147 -17.99 8.71 5.39
C THR A 147 -16.80 8.21 4.63
N LEU A 148 -16.59 8.65 3.39
CA LEU A 148 -15.55 8.20 2.44
C LEU A 148 -15.63 6.70 2.09
N ARG A 149 -16.77 6.07 2.34
CA ARG A 149 -17.09 4.70 1.96
C ARG A 149 -17.70 4.65 0.57
N ALA A 150 -17.50 3.57 -0.14
CA ALA A 150 -18.18 3.33 -1.43
C ALA A 150 -19.69 3.44 -1.29
N VAL A 151 -20.36 4.02 -2.30
CA VAL A 151 -21.83 4.14 -2.35
C VAL A 151 -22.41 2.91 -3.03
N PRO A 152 -23.13 2.00 -2.32
CA PRO A 152 -23.63 0.76 -2.90
C PRO A 152 -24.57 0.97 -4.10
N SER A 153 -25.40 2.02 -4.11
CA SER A 153 -26.25 2.33 -5.27
C SER A 153 -25.44 2.67 -6.52
N ALA A 154 -24.35 3.44 -6.36
CA ALA A 154 -23.46 3.76 -7.48
C ALA A 154 -22.70 2.51 -7.99
N VAL A 155 -22.37 1.57 -7.11
CA VAL A 155 -21.84 0.26 -7.52
C VAL A 155 -22.88 -0.52 -8.31
N ALA A 156 -24.13 -0.56 -7.84
CA ALA A 156 -25.24 -1.24 -8.54
C ALA A 156 -25.46 -0.68 -9.96
N ASP A 157 -25.45 0.64 -10.09
CA ASP A 157 -25.63 1.32 -11.38
C ASP A 157 -24.48 1.07 -12.37
N ALA A 158 -23.28 0.81 -11.85
CA ALA A 158 -22.07 0.54 -12.64
C ALA A 158 -21.92 -0.93 -13.07
N ILE A 159 -22.59 -1.87 -12.41
CA ILE A 159 -22.51 -3.29 -12.78
C ILE A 159 -23.34 -3.55 -14.03
N GLY A 160 -22.73 -4.09 -15.07
CA GLY A 160 -23.37 -4.43 -16.33
C GLY A 160 -22.81 -5.72 -16.94
N PRO A 161 -23.27 -6.08 -18.17
CA PRO A 161 -22.80 -7.27 -18.88
C PRO A 161 -21.29 -7.26 -19.19
N GLY A 162 -20.67 -6.09 -19.19
CA GLY A 162 -19.23 -5.89 -19.35
C GLY A 162 -18.39 -6.08 -18.09
N THR A 163 -19.03 -6.20 -16.91
CA THR A 163 -18.32 -6.26 -15.64
C THR A 163 -17.65 -7.62 -15.43
N ALA A 164 -16.33 -7.60 -15.23
CA ALA A 164 -15.52 -8.77 -14.90
C ALA A 164 -15.32 -8.93 -13.38
N LEU A 165 -15.25 -7.80 -12.65
CA LEU A 165 -14.93 -7.78 -11.22
C LEU A 165 -15.55 -6.57 -10.54
N VAL A 166 -16.04 -6.75 -9.33
CA VAL A 166 -16.40 -5.66 -8.40
C VAL A 166 -15.39 -5.65 -7.26
N VAL A 167 -14.97 -4.46 -6.83
CA VAL A 167 -13.95 -4.28 -5.79
C VAL A 167 -14.54 -3.53 -4.60
N ALA A 168 -14.18 -3.98 -3.39
CA ALA A 168 -14.36 -3.25 -2.14
C ALA A 168 -13.05 -3.24 -1.36
N SER A 169 -12.83 -2.25 -0.50
CA SER A 169 -11.62 -2.09 0.30
C SER A 169 -11.90 -2.29 1.80
N ALA A 170 -11.00 -3.00 2.47
CA ALA A 170 -11.09 -3.24 3.91
C ALA A 170 -9.71 -3.07 4.60
N PRO A 171 -9.33 -1.82 4.95
CA PRO A 171 -9.94 -0.55 4.59
C PRO A 171 -9.40 0.04 3.28
N SER A 172 -10.01 1.12 2.81
CA SER A 172 -9.37 2.02 1.83
C SER A 172 -8.10 2.62 2.46
N TYR A 173 -6.96 2.51 1.76
CA TYR A 173 -5.68 3.00 2.27
C TYR A 173 -5.70 4.49 2.63
N PRO A 174 -6.25 5.40 1.78
CA PRO A 174 -6.16 6.82 2.05
C PRO A 174 -6.78 7.27 3.38
N HIS A 175 -7.87 6.63 3.81
CA HIS A 175 -8.70 7.13 4.91
C HIS A 175 -8.96 6.13 6.04
N GLY A 176 -8.55 4.86 5.88
CA GLY A 176 -8.73 3.85 6.92
C GLY A 176 -10.17 3.35 7.12
N VAL A 177 -11.10 3.69 6.20
CA VAL A 177 -12.51 3.28 6.29
C VAL A 177 -12.76 1.98 5.52
N VAL A 178 -13.56 1.08 6.08
CA VAL A 178 -13.98 -0.16 5.44
C VAL A 178 -15.22 0.12 4.59
N ASP A 179 -15.20 -0.27 3.32
CA ASP A 179 -16.36 -0.18 2.45
C ASP A 179 -17.51 -1.07 2.96
N PRO A 180 -18.77 -0.82 2.57
CA PRO A 180 -19.91 -1.68 2.92
C PRO A 180 -19.86 -3.00 2.16
N VAL A 181 -18.88 -3.86 2.55
CA VAL A 181 -18.54 -5.11 1.85
C VAL A 181 -19.73 -6.05 1.71
N PRO A 182 -20.60 -6.26 2.74
CA PRO A 182 -21.74 -7.14 2.59
C PRO A 182 -22.71 -6.70 1.48
N GLU A 183 -22.99 -5.41 1.39
CA GLU A 183 -23.87 -4.84 0.39
C GLU A 183 -23.28 -4.94 -1.01
N ILE A 184 -22.00 -4.61 -1.16
CA ILE A 184 -21.28 -4.66 -2.44
C ILE A 184 -21.14 -6.11 -2.92
N ALA A 185 -20.78 -7.04 -2.05
CA ALA A 185 -20.66 -8.47 -2.38
C ALA A 185 -22.03 -9.06 -2.78
N ALA A 186 -23.11 -8.69 -2.09
CA ALA A 186 -24.46 -9.12 -2.45
C ALA A 186 -24.89 -8.55 -3.81
N LEU A 187 -24.50 -7.31 -4.15
CA LEU A 187 -24.73 -6.72 -5.48
C LEU A 187 -24.01 -7.54 -6.56
N ALA A 188 -22.72 -7.76 -6.40
CA ALA A 188 -21.90 -8.56 -7.34
C ALA A 188 -22.51 -9.97 -7.53
N ALA A 189 -22.85 -10.66 -6.45
CA ALA A 189 -23.42 -11.99 -6.47
C ALA A 189 -24.75 -12.07 -7.24
N ARG A 190 -25.65 -11.07 -7.09
CA ARG A 190 -26.91 -11.01 -7.85
C ARG A 190 -26.71 -10.91 -9.36
N HIS A 191 -25.58 -10.36 -9.79
CA HIS A 191 -25.22 -10.24 -11.20
C HIS A 191 -24.30 -11.38 -11.68
N GLY A 192 -23.94 -12.32 -10.81
CA GLY A 192 -23.02 -13.41 -11.13
C GLY A 192 -21.58 -12.93 -11.39
N VAL A 193 -21.21 -11.78 -10.86
CA VAL A 193 -19.88 -11.16 -11.02
C VAL A 193 -19.03 -11.43 -9.77
N PRO A 194 -17.75 -11.81 -9.91
CA PRO A 194 -16.84 -11.92 -8.80
C PRO A 194 -16.69 -10.62 -8.00
N CYS A 195 -16.55 -10.75 -6.65
CA CYS A 195 -16.26 -9.64 -5.75
C CYS A 195 -14.91 -9.87 -5.07
N HIS A 196 -13.98 -8.93 -5.24
CA HIS A 196 -12.69 -8.93 -4.56
C HIS A 196 -12.66 -7.92 -3.43
N VAL A 197 -12.20 -8.36 -2.25
CA VAL A 197 -11.94 -7.46 -1.12
C VAL A 197 -10.44 -7.20 -1.03
N ASP A 198 -10.05 -5.93 -1.24
CA ASP A 198 -8.70 -5.48 -0.94
C ASP A 198 -8.55 -5.26 0.58
N ALA A 199 -8.08 -6.28 1.25
CA ALA A 199 -7.71 -6.24 2.65
C ALA A 199 -6.18 -6.26 2.86
N CYS A 200 -5.42 -5.77 1.89
CA CYS A 200 -3.95 -5.68 1.99
C CYS A 200 -3.50 -4.98 3.27
N VAL A 201 -4.22 -3.98 3.75
CA VAL A 201 -3.92 -3.33 5.03
C VAL A 201 -4.66 -3.97 6.19
N GLY A 202 -5.97 -4.11 6.08
CA GLY A 202 -6.83 -4.52 7.19
C GLY A 202 -6.86 -6.00 7.47
N GLY A 203 -6.54 -6.84 6.50
CA GLY A 203 -6.64 -8.30 6.63
C GLY A 203 -5.85 -8.91 7.78
N TRP A 204 -4.85 -8.19 8.30
CA TRP A 204 -4.07 -8.65 9.45
C TRP A 204 -4.15 -7.71 10.67
N VAL A 205 -5.13 -6.80 10.71
CA VAL A 205 -5.44 -5.98 11.89
C VAL A 205 -6.92 -6.08 12.26
N LEU A 206 -7.83 -5.96 11.29
CA LEU A 206 -9.28 -5.98 11.54
C LEU A 206 -9.78 -7.27 12.22
N PRO A 207 -9.33 -8.49 11.85
CA PRO A 207 -9.82 -9.72 12.49
C PRO A 207 -9.51 -9.83 14.00
N TRP A 208 -8.58 -9.02 14.49
CA TRP A 208 -8.19 -9.00 15.90
C TRP A 208 -8.97 -7.99 16.73
N LEU A 209 -9.86 -7.20 16.09
CA LEU A 209 -10.71 -6.21 16.73
C LEU A 209 -12.12 -6.78 16.96
N ALA A 210 -12.72 -6.44 18.11
CA ALA A 210 -14.04 -6.97 18.47
C ALA A 210 -15.17 -6.43 17.60
N ASP A 211 -15.05 -5.17 17.17
CA ASP A 211 -16.12 -4.42 16.48
C ASP A 211 -15.78 -4.10 15.02
N ALA A 212 -14.89 -4.89 14.39
CA ALA A 212 -14.56 -4.69 12.97
C ALA A 212 -15.79 -4.95 12.08
N PRO A 213 -16.04 -4.09 11.08
CA PRO A 213 -17.07 -4.37 10.08
C PRO A 213 -16.80 -5.69 9.36
N PRO A 214 -17.83 -6.46 8.95
CA PRO A 214 -17.66 -7.70 8.18
C PRO A 214 -17.03 -7.42 6.82
N PHE A 215 -15.96 -8.15 6.46
CA PHE A 215 -15.23 -7.87 5.21
C PHE A 215 -14.58 -9.09 4.55
N ASP A 216 -14.47 -10.21 5.27
CA ASP A 216 -13.66 -11.37 4.87
C ASP A 216 -14.45 -12.41 4.06
N LEU A 217 -13.87 -13.59 3.86
CA LEU A 217 -14.49 -14.69 3.07
C LEU A 217 -15.75 -15.26 3.72
N SER A 218 -16.05 -14.94 4.98
CA SER A 218 -17.31 -15.31 5.62
C SER A 218 -18.50 -14.49 5.11
N VAL A 219 -18.25 -13.34 4.47
CA VAL A 219 -19.28 -12.51 3.86
C VAL A 219 -19.77 -13.16 2.57
N PRO A 220 -21.07 -13.51 2.46
CA PRO A 220 -21.61 -14.14 1.25
C PRO A 220 -21.43 -13.24 0.01
N GLY A 221 -20.87 -13.83 -1.05
CA GLY A 221 -20.62 -13.11 -2.29
C GLY A 221 -19.17 -12.61 -2.46
N VAL A 222 -18.36 -12.60 -1.41
CA VAL A 222 -16.91 -12.38 -1.53
C VAL A 222 -16.28 -13.60 -2.20
N THR A 223 -15.56 -13.38 -3.32
CA THR A 223 -14.98 -14.47 -4.12
C THR A 223 -13.45 -14.51 -4.07
N SER A 224 -12.83 -13.42 -3.66
CA SER A 224 -11.39 -13.35 -3.41
C SER A 224 -11.03 -12.22 -2.45
N LEU A 225 -9.86 -12.35 -1.79
CA LEU A 225 -9.38 -11.39 -0.82
C LEU A 225 -7.86 -11.33 -0.84
N SER A 226 -7.28 -10.12 -0.81
CA SER A 226 -5.82 -9.90 -0.68
C SER A 226 -5.45 -9.42 0.72
N CYS A 227 -4.34 -9.95 1.28
CA CYS A 227 -3.85 -9.60 2.62
C CYS A 227 -2.32 -9.52 2.64
N ASP A 228 -1.75 -8.37 3.03
CA ASP A 228 -0.31 -8.19 3.12
C ASP A 228 0.22 -8.55 4.51
N LEU A 229 1.01 -9.60 4.58
CA LEU A 229 1.69 -10.00 5.81
C LEU A 229 2.86 -9.07 6.16
N HIS A 230 3.44 -8.38 5.17
CA HIS A 230 4.49 -7.39 5.38
C HIS A 230 4.00 -5.98 5.79
N LYS A 231 2.69 -5.85 6.07
CA LYS A 231 2.07 -4.68 6.72
C LYS A 231 1.79 -5.01 8.20
N TYR A 232 0.54 -5.05 8.62
CA TYR A 232 0.20 -5.40 10.02
C TYR A 232 0.45 -6.87 10.40
N GLY A 233 0.85 -7.71 9.46
CA GLY A 233 1.45 -9.02 9.75
C GLY A 233 2.91 -8.92 10.21
N TYR A 234 3.54 -7.74 10.10
CA TYR A 234 4.90 -7.42 10.53
C TYR A 234 6.00 -8.31 9.94
N ALA A 235 5.70 -9.07 8.90
CA ALA A 235 6.67 -9.90 8.20
C ALA A 235 7.69 -9.04 7.41
N PRO A 236 8.87 -9.59 7.11
CA PRO A 236 9.78 -8.95 6.15
C PRO A 236 9.08 -8.63 4.82
N LYS A 237 9.53 -7.57 4.14
CA LYS A 237 8.95 -7.16 2.84
C LYS A 237 8.98 -8.31 1.83
N GLY A 238 8.01 -8.32 0.92
CA GLY A 238 7.86 -9.40 -0.07
C GLY A 238 6.88 -10.50 0.36
N ALA A 239 5.94 -10.21 1.28
CA ALA A 239 5.00 -11.19 1.83
C ALA A 239 3.55 -10.68 1.76
N SER A 240 2.74 -11.31 0.92
CA SER A 240 1.30 -11.11 0.80
C SER A 240 0.62 -12.45 0.46
N VAL A 241 -0.68 -12.53 0.61
CA VAL A 241 -1.50 -13.69 0.24
C VAL A 241 -2.73 -13.19 -0.50
N VAL A 242 -3.09 -13.88 -1.58
CA VAL A 242 -4.42 -13.80 -2.16
C VAL A 242 -5.16 -15.10 -1.89
N LEU A 243 -6.36 -14.99 -1.32
CA LEU A 243 -7.29 -16.10 -1.10
C LEU A 243 -8.40 -16.06 -2.15
N PHE A 244 -8.92 -17.23 -2.50
CA PHE A 244 -10.03 -17.41 -3.42
C PHE A 244 -11.12 -18.26 -2.78
N ALA A 245 -12.38 -17.95 -3.07
CA ALA A 245 -13.51 -18.76 -2.58
C ALA A 245 -13.58 -20.14 -3.26
N THR A 246 -13.00 -20.28 -4.47
CA THR A 246 -13.05 -21.53 -5.23
C THR A 246 -11.70 -21.88 -5.84
N GLU A 247 -11.48 -23.18 -6.01
CA GLU A 247 -10.30 -23.71 -6.71
C GLU A 247 -10.25 -23.31 -8.19
N GLU A 248 -11.38 -23.06 -8.80
CA GLU A 248 -11.48 -22.59 -10.19
C GLU A 248 -10.86 -21.20 -10.34
N LEU A 249 -11.22 -20.26 -9.46
CA LEU A 249 -10.64 -18.92 -9.44
C LEU A 249 -9.12 -18.95 -9.17
N ARG A 250 -8.66 -19.79 -8.23
CA ARG A 250 -7.22 -19.95 -7.99
C ARG A 250 -6.49 -20.46 -9.22
N ARG A 251 -7.03 -21.49 -9.91
CA ARG A 251 -6.42 -22.04 -11.14
C ARG A 251 -6.37 -21.01 -12.26
N ALA A 252 -7.39 -20.17 -12.38
CA ALA A 252 -7.40 -19.07 -13.35
C ALA A 252 -6.33 -17.99 -13.08
N ALA A 253 -5.85 -17.88 -11.83
CA ALA A 253 -4.72 -17.00 -11.51
C ALA A 253 -3.37 -17.54 -12.03
N TYR A 254 -3.26 -18.85 -12.25
CA TYR A 254 -2.00 -19.50 -12.69
C TYR A 254 -1.70 -19.24 -14.17
N TYR A 255 -0.43 -19.41 -14.52
CA TYR A 255 0.03 -19.42 -15.90
C TYR A 255 0.77 -20.72 -16.19
N ALA A 256 0.52 -21.32 -17.34
CA ALA A 256 1.25 -22.48 -17.84
C ALA A 256 1.56 -22.33 -19.32
N SER A 257 2.72 -22.81 -19.74
CA SER A 257 3.11 -22.90 -21.15
C SER A 257 3.91 -24.18 -21.39
N ALA A 258 3.54 -24.88 -22.49
CA ALA A 258 4.23 -26.08 -22.96
C ALA A 258 4.69 -25.96 -24.43
N ASP A 259 4.35 -24.84 -25.07
CA ASP A 259 4.68 -24.58 -26.49
C ASP A 259 6.00 -23.78 -26.60
N TRP A 260 7.09 -24.41 -26.19
CA TRP A 260 8.44 -23.89 -26.33
C TRP A 260 9.47 -25.03 -26.12
N PRO A 261 10.74 -24.89 -26.57
CA PRO A 261 11.72 -26.00 -26.60
C PRO A 261 12.42 -26.30 -25.27
N GLY A 262 12.07 -25.64 -24.17
CA GLY A 262 12.63 -25.88 -22.84
C GLY A 262 11.78 -26.82 -21.98
N TYR A 263 11.85 -26.62 -20.66
CA TYR A 263 11.00 -27.32 -19.68
C TYR A 263 9.57 -26.77 -19.68
N THR A 264 8.61 -27.57 -19.19
CA THR A 264 7.23 -27.09 -19.00
C THR A 264 7.20 -25.98 -17.94
N VAL A 265 6.62 -24.82 -18.32
CA VAL A 265 6.48 -23.67 -17.41
C VAL A 265 5.13 -23.74 -16.72
N ILE A 266 5.14 -23.61 -15.40
CA ILE A 266 3.95 -23.40 -14.59
C ILE A 266 4.28 -22.42 -13.47
N ASN A 267 3.51 -21.33 -13.37
CA ASN A 267 3.73 -20.27 -12.38
C ASN A 267 2.44 -19.96 -11.64
N SER A 268 2.50 -19.95 -10.31
CA SER A 268 1.39 -19.53 -9.46
C SER A 268 1.36 -18.01 -9.25
N THR A 269 2.42 -17.30 -9.63
CA THR A 269 2.63 -15.85 -9.42
C THR A 269 3.14 -15.20 -10.70
N VAL A 270 3.24 -13.87 -10.73
CA VAL A 270 3.82 -13.13 -11.86
C VAL A 270 5.32 -13.47 -12.00
N GLN A 271 6.03 -13.59 -10.87
CA GLN A 271 7.41 -14.09 -10.88
C GLN A 271 7.46 -15.60 -11.13
N SER A 272 8.43 -16.05 -11.92
CA SER A 272 8.73 -17.47 -12.08
C SER A 272 9.66 -17.98 -10.97
N SER A 273 10.88 -17.47 -10.91
CA SER A 273 11.84 -17.79 -9.83
C SER A 273 11.63 -16.85 -8.66
N LYS A 274 10.96 -17.32 -7.62
CA LYS A 274 10.75 -16.57 -6.36
C LYS A 274 11.56 -17.20 -5.24
N GLY A 275 12.30 -16.39 -4.48
CA GLY A 275 13.03 -16.85 -3.30
C GLY A 275 12.08 -17.25 -2.18
N ALA A 276 12.44 -18.26 -1.41
CA ALA A 276 11.66 -18.72 -0.26
C ALA A 276 11.88 -17.89 1.03
N GLY A 277 12.85 -16.97 1.04
CA GLY A 277 13.15 -16.12 2.19
C GLY A 277 11.93 -15.34 2.71
N PRO A 278 11.21 -14.57 1.88
CA PRO A 278 10.01 -13.84 2.32
C PRO A 278 8.92 -14.75 2.92
N LEU A 279 8.71 -15.93 2.31
CA LEU A 279 7.74 -16.91 2.79
C LEU A 279 8.12 -17.47 4.16
N ALA A 280 9.40 -17.82 4.35
CA ALA A 280 9.91 -18.31 5.63
C ALA A 280 9.89 -17.23 6.70
N GLY A 281 10.29 -16.00 6.35
CA GLY A 281 10.20 -14.85 7.24
C GLY A 281 8.78 -14.57 7.70
N ALA A 282 7.80 -14.64 6.78
CA ALA A 282 6.39 -14.50 7.12
C ALA A 282 5.92 -15.61 8.06
N TRP A 283 6.21 -16.87 7.74
CA TRP A 283 5.86 -18.01 8.59
C TRP A 283 6.42 -17.86 10.01
N ALA A 284 7.69 -17.49 10.13
CA ALA A 284 8.34 -17.33 11.44
C ALA A 284 7.73 -16.18 12.23
N THR A 285 7.46 -15.05 11.59
CA THR A 285 6.81 -13.88 12.23
C THR A 285 5.42 -14.22 12.74
N LEU A 286 4.58 -14.89 11.93
CA LEU A 286 3.24 -15.34 12.32
C LEU A 286 3.28 -16.24 13.57
N ASN A 287 4.24 -17.16 13.62
CA ASN A 287 4.38 -18.08 14.75
C ASN A 287 5.04 -17.45 15.98
N ALA A 288 5.94 -16.50 15.80
CA ALA A 288 6.58 -15.79 16.91
C ALA A 288 5.62 -14.85 17.65
N LEU A 289 4.63 -14.27 16.97
CA LEU A 289 3.58 -13.45 17.57
C LEU A 289 2.41 -14.30 18.06
N GLY A 290 1.95 -15.23 17.25
CA GLY A 290 0.72 -15.97 17.55
C GLY A 290 -0.52 -15.05 17.62
N ALA A 291 -1.70 -15.63 17.82
CA ALA A 291 -2.96 -14.89 17.89
C ALA A 291 -3.01 -13.87 19.05
N SER A 292 -2.39 -14.17 20.19
CA SER A 292 -2.35 -13.26 21.34
C SER A 292 -1.52 -12.01 21.05
N GLY A 293 -0.33 -12.18 20.44
CA GLY A 293 0.52 -11.05 20.07
C GLY A 293 -0.13 -10.15 19.02
N TYR A 294 -0.85 -10.72 18.05
CA TYR A 294 -1.58 -9.92 17.07
C TYR A 294 -2.75 -9.15 17.68
N ARG A 295 -3.51 -9.73 18.63
CA ARG A 295 -4.56 -8.99 19.36
C ARG A 295 -3.98 -7.81 20.15
N GLU A 296 -2.86 -8.01 20.84
CA GLU A 296 -2.16 -6.96 21.56
C GLU A 296 -1.72 -5.83 20.63
N LEU A 297 -1.02 -6.16 19.53
CA LEU A 297 -0.53 -5.16 18.57
C LEU A 297 -1.66 -4.43 17.83
N ALA A 298 -2.76 -5.10 17.52
CA ALA A 298 -3.94 -4.47 16.93
C ALA A 298 -4.59 -3.49 17.91
N ALA A 299 -4.73 -3.88 19.17
CA ALA A 299 -5.26 -3.02 20.24
C ALA A 299 -4.37 -1.79 20.46
N GLU A 300 -3.04 -1.96 20.51
CA GLU A 300 -2.08 -0.85 20.64
C GLU A 300 -2.17 0.13 19.44
N ALA A 301 -2.25 -0.40 18.23
CA ALA A 301 -2.36 0.42 17.01
C ALA A 301 -3.68 1.21 16.97
N MET A 302 -4.80 0.57 17.35
CA MET A 302 -6.10 1.27 17.45
C MET A 302 -6.13 2.28 18.58
N ALA A 303 -5.49 2.00 19.72
CA ALA A 303 -5.37 2.96 20.80
C ALA A 303 -4.56 4.21 20.37
N ALA A 304 -3.49 4.01 19.58
CA ALA A 304 -2.73 5.10 18.99
C ALA A 304 -3.61 5.96 18.06
N ALA A 305 -4.41 5.32 17.19
CA ALA A 305 -5.32 6.01 16.28
C ALA A 305 -6.42 6.76 17.03
N ALA A 306 -7.02 6.15 18.05
CA ALA A 306 -8.03 6.79 18.88
C ALA A 306 -7.48 8.02 19.61
N ARG A 307 -6.30 7.88 20.23
CA ARG A 307 -5.61 8.97 20.94
C ARG A 307 -5.25 10.13 20.02
N LEU A 308 -4.76 9.82 18.80
CA LEU A 308 -4.47 10.84 17.78
C LEU A 308 -5.76 11.61 17.39
N ARG A 309 -6.84 10.90 17.09
CA ARG A 309 -8.13 11.50 16.69
C ARG A 309 -8.70 12.39 17.81
N GLU A 310 -8.65 11.93 19.05
CA GLU A 310 -9.07 12.68 20.22
C GLU A 310 -8.23 13.97 20.40
N GLY A 311 -6.90 13.86 20.27
CA GLY A 311 -6.00 15.02 20.39
C GLY A 311 -6.19 16.04 19.26
N VAL A 312 -6.37 15.56 18.01
CA VAL A 312 -6.65 16.42 16.85
C VAL A 312 -7.96 17.19 17.00
N ALA A 313 -8.97 16.64 17.67
CA ALA A 313 -10.20 17.38 17.97
C ALA A 313 -9.95 18.63 18.85
N GLY A 314 -8.82 18.69 19.53
CA GLY A 314 -8.36 19.87 20.29
C GLY A 314 -7.56 20.89 19.44
N ILE A 315 -7.34 20.65 18.14
CA ILE A 315 -6.64 21.54 17.21
C ILE A 315 -7.67 22.02 16.16
N PRO A 316 -8.28 23.21 16.36
CA PRO A 316 -9.42 23.65 15.54
C PRO A 316 -9.12 23.76 14.04
N GLU A 317 -7.87 23.96 13.67
CA GLU A 317 -7.41 24.12 12.31
C GLU A 317 -7.29 22.79 11.55
N LEU A 318 -7.40 21.66 12.26
CA LEU A 318 -7.31 20.31 11.67
C LEU A 318 -8.61 19.54 11.87
N ARG A 319 -8.87 18.61 10.97
CA ARG A 319 -9.96 17.66 11.09
C ARG A 319 -9.57 16.29 10.54
N VAL A 320 -10.10 15.24 11.13
CA VAL A 320 -9.99 13.88 10.59
C VAL A 320 -10.98 13.72 9.44
N LEU A 321 -10.56 13.05 8.37
CA LEU A 321 -11.42 12.69 7.24
C LEU A 321 -12.06 11.32 7.47
N GLY A 322 -13.38 11.26 7.39
CA GLY A 322 -14.17 10.04 7.62
C GLY A 322 -14.13 9.54 9.06
N GLU A 323 -14.57 8.29 9.24
CA GLU A 323 -14.51 7.56 10.51
C GLU A 323 -13.70 6.28 10.29
N PRO A 324 -12.36 6.30 10.56
CA PRO A 324 -11.50 5.15 10.35
C PRO A 324 -11.90 3.93 11.19
N ASP A 325 -12.01 2.78 10.54
CA ASP A 325 -12.21 1.47 11.20
C ASP A 325 -10.88 0.76 11.50
N ALA A 326 -9.80 1.26 10.91
CA ALA A 326 -8.44 0.71 11.02
C ALA A 326 -7.47 1.79 11.54
N PRO A 327 -6.25 1.43 11.98
CA PRO A 327 -5.28 2.37 12.52
C PRO A 327 -4.60 3.22 11.42
N LEU A 328 -5.39 3.74 10.50
CA LEU A 328 -5.03 4.70 9.46
C LEU A 328 -5.84 5.96 9.69
N VAL A 329 -5.19 7.12 9.69
CA VAL A 329 -5.85 8.41 9.93
C VAL A 329 -5.45 9.39 8.84
N ALA A 330 -6.42 10.09 8.26
CA ALA A 330 -6.18 11.17 7.31
C ALA A 330 -6.56 12.52 7.95
N LEU A 331 -5.62 13.46 8.00
CA LEU A 331 -5.79 14.79 8.58
C LEU A 331 -5.87 15.84 7.48
N ALA A 332 -6.99 16.53 7.37
CA ALA A 332 -7.14 17.67 6.47
C ALA A 332 -7.18 18.97 7.25
N SER A 333 -6.90 20.07 6.56
CA SER A 333 -7.12 21.39 7.13
C SER A 333 -8.61 21.68 7.29
N ALA A 334 -8.97 22.30 8.41
CA ALA A 334 -10.27 22.90 8.68
C ALA A 334 -10.21 24.45 8.54
N ASP A 335 -9.02 25.02 8.50
CA ASP A 335 -8.77 26.46 8.33
C ASP A 335 -8.04 26.72 7.00
N PRO A 336 -8.58 27.52 6.07
CA PRO A 336 -7.91 27.88 4.82
C PRO A 336 -6.54 28.53 5.01
N ALA A 337 -6.21 29.06 6.21
CA ALA A 337 -4.89 29.60 6.51
C ALA A 337 -3.82 28.53 6.66
N VAL A 338 -4.19 27.27 6.93
CA VAL A 338 -3.24 26.16 7.10
C VAL A 338 -3.16 25.35 5.82
N ASP A 339 -1.99 25.37 5.16
CA ASP A 339 -1.66 24.51 4.05
C ASP A 339 -1.08 23.18 4.57
N VAL A 340 -1.70 22.04 4.22
CA VAL A 340 -1.29 20.72 4.76
C VAL A 340 0.06 20.27 4.24
N PHE A 341 0.51 20.73 3.07
CA PHE A 341 1.82 20.38 2.55
C PHE A 341 2.92 21.14 3.28
N VAL A 342 2.69 22.43 3.58
CA VAL A 342 3.60 23.24 4.43
C VAL A 342 3.61 22.68 5.84
N LEU A 343 2.46 22.25 6.36
CA LEU A 343 2.36 21.62 7.67
C LEU A 343 3.19 20.32 7.73
N ALA A 344 3.17 19.49 6.69
CA ALA A 344 3.99 18.28 6.63
C ALA A 344 5.48 18.59 6.72
N ASP A 345 5.95 19.61 5.97
CA ASP A 345 7.36 20.03 5.99
C ASP A 345 7.75 20.61 7.35
N GLU A 346 6.85 21.34 8.03
CA GLU A 346 7.11 21.86 9.38
C GLU A 346 7.23 20.74 10.42
N VAL A 347 6.31 19.77 10.38
CA VAL A 347 6.33 18.58 11.24
C VAL A 347 7.60 17.76 11.01
N ALA A 348 8.08 17.67 9.78
CA ALA A 348 9.30 16.94 9.42
C ALA A 348 10.56 17.51 10.11
N LYS A 349 10.61 18.82 10.42
CA LYS A 349 11.73 19.44 11.16
C LYS A 349 11.89 18.86 12.57
N SER A 350 10.81 18.30 13.13
CA SER A 350 10.82 17.61 14.44
C SER A 350 11.09 16.11 14.32
N GLY A 351 11.49 15.62 13.15
CA GLY A 351 11.84 14.23 12.90
C GLY A 351 10.63 13.30 12.71
N TRP A 352 9.43 13.85 12.43
CA TRP A 352 8.25 13.08 12.09
C TRP A 352 8.01 13.09 10.58
N PHE A 353 7.64 11.96 10.02
CA PHE A 353 7.24 11.87 8.62
C PHE A 353 5.76 11.51 8.51
N LEU A 354 4.98 12.42 7.92
CA LEU A 354 3.57 12.24 7.58
C LEU A 354 3.44 12.24 6.05
N GLN A 355 2.64 11.33 5.51
CA GLN A 355 2.51 11.21 4.06
C GLN A 355 1.50 12.21 3.52
N ALA A 356 1.94 13.16 2.72
CA ALA A 356 1.06 14.05 1.99
C ALA A 356 0.25 13.27 0.94
N GLN A 357 -1.06 13.53 0.89
CA GLN A 357 -1.98 13.03 -0.14
C GLN A 357 -2.58 14.21 -0.88
N LEU A 358 -2.58 14.12 -2.22
CA LEU A 358 -3.12 15.14 -3.10
C LEU A 358 -4.66 15.10 -3.12
N SER A 359 -5.27 16.21 -3.51
CA SER A 359 -6.71 16.28 -3.73
C SER A 359 -7.15 15.34 -4.86
N TYR A 360 -8.33 14.71 -4.70
CA TYR A 360 -8.88 13.85 -5.74
C TYR A 360 -10.39 13.67 -5.57
N ALA A 361 -11.15 13.80 -6.65
CA ALA A 361 -12.60 13.53 -6.70
C ALA A 361 -13.41 14.23 -5.58
N GLY A 362 -13.07 15.48 -5.27
CA GLY A 362 -13.73 16.27 -4.22
C GLY A 362 -13.20 16.02 -2.80
N ILE A 363 -12.29 15.09 -2.62
CA ILE A 363 -11.57 14.88 -1.36
C ILE A 363 -10.42 15.90 -1.29
N PRO A 364 -10.28 16.70 -0.21
CA PRO A 364 -9.23 17.70 -0.10
C PRO A 364 -7.85 17.07 0.10
N PRO A 365 -6.76 17.82 -0.15
CA PRO A 365 -5.42 17.39 0.22
C PRO A 365 -5.34 17.14 1.72
N ASN A 366 -4.56 16.15 2.13
CA ASN A 366 -4.52 15.72 3.52
C ASN A 366 -3.19 15.04 3.86
N LEU A 367 -2.96 14.77 5.14
CA LEU A 367 -1.82 14.02 5.65
C LEU A 367 -2.29 12.66 6.12
N HIS A 368 -1.75 11.60 5.53
CA HIS A 368 -2.03 10.23 5.91
C HIS A 368 -1.05 9.75 6.99
N LEU A 369 -1.59 9.08 7.99
CA LEU A 369 -0.84 8.41 9.04
C LEU A 369 -1.22 6.94 9.12
N THR A 370 -0.22 6.08 9.03
CA THR A 370 -0.30 4.65 9.35
C THR A 370 0.24 4.45 10.76
N LEU A 371 -0.59 4.05 11.70
CA LEU A 371 -0.21 3.88 13.09
C LEU A 371 -0.02 2.40 13.42
N THR A 372 0.99 2.09 14.20
CA THR A 372 1.32 0.74 14.66
C THR A 372 1.43 0.73 16.20
N GLY A 373 1.68 -0.44 16.80
CA GLY A 373 1.84 -0.52 18.26
C GLY A 373 2.89 0.43 18.82
N VAL A 374 4.03 0.59 18.12
CA VAL A 374 5.09 1.53 18.56
C VAL A 374 4.66 2.99 18.50
N SER A 375 3.66 3.35 17.71
CA SER A 375 3.18 4.72 17.57
C SER A 375 2.51 5.23 18.86
N LEU A 376 1.92 4.31 19.66
CA LEU A 376 1.17 4.68 20.87
C LEU A 376 2.00 5.49 21.85
N ALA A 377 3.26 5.11 22.05
CA ALA A 377 4.17 5.82 22.97
C ALA A 377 4.55 7.23 22.50
N GLY A 378 4.46 7.50 21.18
CA GLY A 378 4.85 8.77 20.57
C GLY A 378 3.70 9.71 20.23
N VAL A 379 2.43 9.28 20.34
CA VAL A 379 1.27 10.06 19.88
C VAL A 379 1.16 11.43 20.56
N ASP A 380 1.38 11.51 21.86
CA ASP A 380 1.28 12.79 22.59
C ASP A 380 2.35 13.78 22.12
N ALA A 381 3.58 13.32 21.91
CA ALA A 381 4.64 14.14 21.33
C ALA A 381 4.32 14.57 19.88
N LEU A 382 3.70 13.70 19.08
CA LEU A 382 3.23 14.08 17.75
C LEU A 382 2.13 15.15 17.82
N LEU A 383 1.19 15.05 18.76
CA LEU A 383 0.14 16.06 18.95
C LEU A 383 0.70 17.43 19.35
N GLU A 384 1.71 17.45 20.22
CA GLU A 384 2.42 18.69 20.59
C GLU A 384 3.12 19.31 19.36
N VAL A 385 3.79 18.48 18.55
CA VAL A 385 4.44 18.92 17.31
C VAL A 385 3.40 19.44 16.31
N LEU A 386 2.27 18.74 16.13
CA LEU A 386 1.19 19.20 15.24
C LEU A 386 0.62 20.56 15.67
N ALA A 387 0.32 20.75 16.95
CA ALA A 387 -0.20 22.01 17.46
C ALA A 387 0.80 23.16 17.27
N GLY A 388 2.08 22.92 17.57
CA GLY A 388 3.14 23.90 17.35
C GLY A 388 3.35 24.23 15.87
N ALA A 389 3.33 23.22 15.01
CA ALA A 389 3.48 23.37 13.56
C ALA A 389 2.31 24.16 12.95
N VAL A 390 1.05 23.86 13.34
CA VAL A 390 -0.14 24.62 12.91
C VAL A 390 0.01 26.10 13.25
N ALA A 391 0.43 26.43 14.47
CA ALA A 391 0.66 27.81 14.88
C ALA A 391 1.80 28.50 14.07
N ALA A 392 2.83 27.74 13.69
CA ALA A 392 3.97 28.25 12.93
C ALA A 392 3.64 28.49 11.44
N VAL A 393 2.74 27.71 10.84
CA VAL A 393 2.48 27.75 9.40
C VAL A 393 1.26 28.61 9.02
N GLY A 394 0.54 29.17 9.98
CA GLY A 394 -0.66 29.98 9.71
C GLY A 394 -0.41 31.11 8.71
N GLY A 395 -1.11 31.09 7.59
CA GLY A 395 -0.97 32.03 6.47
C GLY A 395 0.21 31.79 5.55
N LEU A 396 1.11 30.83 5.85
CA LEU A 396 2.20 30.46 4.95
C LEU A 396 1.69 29.67 3.75
N ARG A 397 2.37 29.82 2.63
CA ARG A 397 2.17 29.06 1.41
C ARG A 397 3.52 28.58 0.91
N PRO A 398 3.57 27.48 0.13
CA PRO A 398 4.82 27.05 -0.49
C PRO A 398 5.43 28.17 -1.33
N ASP A 399 6.74 28.35 -1.21
CA ASP A 399 7.46 29.26 -2.09
C ASP A 399 7.57 28.65 -3.49
N LEU A 400 6.71 29.13 -4.39
CA LEU A 400 6.70 28.68 -5.76
C LEU A 400 7.37 29.73 -6.65
N PRO A 401 8.36 29.36 -7.49
CA PRO A 401 8.90 30.25 -8.48
C PRO A 401 7.76 30.81 -9.35
N GLY A 402 7.73 32.15 -9.52
CA GLY A 402 6.63 32.84 -10.18
C GLY A 402 6.34 32.26 -11.58
N GLY A 403 5.08 31.89 -11.82
CA GLY A 403 4.62 31.34 -13.11
C GLY A 403 4.88 29.86 -13.37
N LEU A 404 5.53 29.13 -12.43
CA LEU A 404 5.96 27.75 -12.68
C LEU A 404 4.80 26.78 -12.92
N ALA A 405 3.68 26.93 -12.20
CA ALA A 405 2.50 26.07 -12.41
C ALA A 405 1.95 26.22 -13.84
N GLY A 406 1.80 27.45 -14.32
CA GLY A 406 1.39 27.71 -15.71
C GLY A 406 2.44 27.27 -16.74
N THR A 407 3.72 27.32 -16.37
CA THR A 407 4.81 26.84 -17.22
C THR A 407 4.76 25.31 -17.35
N VAL A 408 4.50 24.59 -16.26
CA VAL A 408 4.41 23.11 -16.26
C VAL A 408 3.17 22.63 -17.03
N GLU A 409 2.03 23.30 -16.92
CA GLU A 409 0.83 22.97 -17.71
C GLU A 409 1.02 23.17 -19.22
N GLY A 410 1.86 24.12 -19.63
CA GLY A 410 2.18 24.41 -21.01
C GLY A 410 3.40 23.67 -21.57
N LEU A 411 4.11 22.90 -20.74
CA LEU A 411 5.29 22.15 -21.17
C LEU A 411 4.89 20.93 -22.02
N ASP A 412 5.45 20.88 -23.23
CA ASP A 412 5.53 19.62 -23.97
C ASP A 412 6.61 18.76 -23.29
N LEU A 413 6.15 17.91 -22.36
CA LEU A 413 7.04 17.04 -21.58
C LEU A 413 7.84 16.06 -22.45
N GLU A 414 7.41 15.75 -23.67
CA GLU A 414 8.15 14.92 -24.61
C GLU A 414 9.31 15.71 -25.26
N ALA A 415 9.18 17.02 -25.38
CA ALA A 415 10.21 17.90 -25.94
C ALA A 415 11.27 18.37 -24.92
N VAL A 416 11.01 18.25 -23.61
CA VAL A 416 11.97 18.60 -22.55
C VAL A 416 13.01 17.49 -22.41
N ASP A 417 14.30 17.75 -22.57
CA ASP A 417 15.34 16.73 -22.32
C ASP A 417 15.55 16.45 -20.81
N ASP A 418 16.25 15.36 -20.49
CA ASP A 418 16.41 14.93 -19.09
C ASP A 418 17.17 15.95 -18.24
N ARG A 419 18.11 16.69 -18.83
CA ARG A 419 18.88 17.72 -18.14
C ARG A 419 17.98 18.91 -17.77
N ALA A 420 17.21 19.43 -18.72
CA ALA A 420 16.26 20.51 -18.47
C ALA A 420 15.19 20.09 -17.47
N PHE A 421 14.78 18.81 -17.46
CA PHE A 421 13.85 18.27 -16.47
C PHE A 421 14.46 18.25 -15.05
N VAL A 422 15.72 17.83 -14.91
CA VAL A 422 16.44 17.86 -13.61
C VAL A 422 16.64 19.30 -13.13
N GLU A 423 16.96 20.24 -14.03
CA GLU A 423 17.04 21.68 -13.72
C GLU A 423 15.68 22.23 -13.23
N LEU A 424 14.58 21.80 -13.83
CA LEU A 424 13.22 22.15 -13.40
C LEU A 424 12.91 21.60 -11.99
N LEU A 425 13.25 20.34 -11.72
CA LEU A 425 13.10 19.73 -10.40
C LEU A 425 13.90 20.50 -9.34
N SER A 426 15.15 20.85 -9.66
CA SER A 426 16.03 21.60 -8.76
C SER A 426 15.46 23.01 -8.47
N ALA A 427 14.85 23.66 -9.45
CA ALA A 427 14.22 24.95 -9.28
C ALA A 427 13.02 24.94 -8.32
N VAL A 428 12.38 23.79 -8.12
CA VAL A 428 11.29 23.59 -7.13
C VAL A 428 11.77 22.95 -5.82
N GLY A 429 13.09 22.87 -5.63
CA GLY A 429 13.68 22.34 -4.39
C GLY A 429 13.79 20.81 -4.34
N VAL A 430 13.55 20.10 -5.46
CA VAL A 430 13.75 18.64 -5.53
C VAL A 430 15.19 18.33 -5.90
N THR A 431 15.89 17.70 -4.99
CA THR A 431 17.22 17.12 -5.26
C THR A 431 17.07 15.63 -5.47
N LEU A 432 17.45 15.12 -6.66
CA LEU A 432 17.49 13.69 -6.92
C LEU A 432 18.50 13.03 -6.00
N GLY A 433 18.11 11.93 -5.35
CA GLY A 433 18.98 11.24 -4.37
C GLY A 433 19.21 11.98 -3.05
N GLY A 434 18.44 13.05 -2.77
CA GLY A 434 18.49 13.77 -1.50
C GLY A 434 18.03 12.90 -0.31
N PRO A 435 18.38 13.32 0.95
CA PRO A 435 18.00 12.58 2.15
C PRO A 435 16.48 12.49 2.29
N GLY A 436 16.01 11.36 2.86
CA GLY A 436 14.60 11.17 3.19
C GLY A 436 14.07 12.27 4.12
N GLY A 437 12.83 12.70 3.89
CA GLY A 437 12.20 13.77 4.69
C GLY A 437 12.56 15.19 4.25
N SER A 438 13.19 15.37 3.08
CA SER A 438 13.39 16.69 2.49
C SER A 438 12.04 17.41 2.26
N PRO A 439 11.99 18.76 2.30
CA PRO A 439 10.77 19.52 2.04
C PRO A 439 10.13 19.18 0.70
N THR A 440 8.82 18.97 0.68
CA THR A 440 8.07 18.57 -0.51
C THR A 440 6.83 19.45 -0.78
N ALA A 441 6.55 20.44 0.05
CA ALA A 441 5.35 21.26 -0.05
C ALA A 441 5.17 21.92 -1.41
N ALA A 442 6.23 22.50 -1.98
CA ALA A 442 6.20 23.12 -3.31
C ALA A 442 5.84 22.12 -4.40
N VAL A 443 6.46 20.94 -4.37
CA VAL A 443 6.22 19.86 -5.36
C VAL A 443 4.80 19.35 -5.25
N ASN A 444 4.35 19.04 -4.02
CA ASN A 444 2.99 18.55 -3.79
C ASN A 444 1.93 19.57 -4.24
N THR A 445 2.17 20.86 -3.99
CA THR A 445 1.27 21.93 -4.45
C THR A 445 1.20 22.03 -5.97
N ILE A 446 2.33 21.91 -6.66
CA ILE A 446 2.37 21.87 -8.13
C ILE A 446 1.61 20.65 -8.64
N LEU A 447 1.95 19.47 -8.13
CA LEU A 447 1.30 18.22 -8.53
C LEU A 447 -0.21 18.24 -8.25
N ASP A 448 -0.64 18.84 -7.13
CA ASP A 448 -2.06 18.94 -6.78
C ASP A 448 -2.85 19.81 -7.75
N GLY A 449 -2.24 20.88 -8.28
CA GLY A 449 -2.83 21.77 -9.27
C GLY A 449 -2.90 21.19 -10.70
N LEU A 450 -2.17 20.11 -11.01
CA LEU A 450 -2.07 19.57 -12.37
C LEU A 450 -3.19 18.55 -12.68
N ALA A 451 -3.58 18.49 -13.95
CA ALA A 451 -4.44 17.43 -14.46
C ALA A 451 -3.80 16.03 -14.23
N PRO A 452 -4.60 14.98 -13.95
CA PRO A 452 -4.06 13.63 -13.67
C PRO A 452 -3.09 13.10 -14.73
N ALA A 453 -3.39 13.28 -16.03
CA ALA A 453 -2.54 12.80 -17.11
C ALA A 453 -1.15 13.50 -17.13
N THR A 454 -1.11 14.82 -16.90
CA THR A 454 0.15 15.57 -16.79
C THR A 454 0.94 15.12 -15.55
N ARG A 455 0.25 14.93 -14.44
CA ARG A 455 0.85 14.41 -13.19
C ARG A 455 1.49 13.04 -13.41
N GLU A 456 0.77 12.11 -14.06
CA GLU A 456 1.28 10.76 -14.38
C GLU A 456 2.53 10.82 -15.27
N ALA A 457 2.53 11.65 -16.32
CA ALA A 457 3.67 11.82 -17.20
C ALA A 457 4.91 12.38 -16.46
N LEU A 458 4.72 13.38 -15.59
CA LEU A 458 5.78 13.92 -14.73
C LEU A 458 6.35 12.87 -13.77
N LEU A 459 5.49 12.07 -13.13
CA LEU A 459 5.93 11.03 -12.20
C LEU A 459 6.74 9.92 -12.89
N VAL A 460 6.31 9.50 -14.08
CA VAL A 460 7.07 8.51 -14.88
C VAL A 460 8.45 9.07 -15.24
N ARG A 461 8.50 10.34 -15.66
CA ARG A 461 9.74 11.00 -16.03
C ARG A 461 10.67 11.23 -14.84
N PHE A 462 10.10 11.63 -13.69
CA PHE A 462 10.84 11.75 -12.44
C PHE A 462 11.52 10.42 -12.06
N LEU A 463 10.77 9.32 -12.12
CA LEU A 463 11.32 8.00 -11.80
C LEU A 463 12.41 7.58 -12.80
N SER A 464 12.25 7.92 -14.07
CA SER A 464 13.27 7.70 -15.10
C SER A 464 14.56 8.46 -14.80
N ALA A 465 14.46 9.75 -14.47
CA ALA A 465 15.61 10.59 -14.12
C ALA A 465 16.29 10.09 -12.84
N LEU A 466 15.52 9.75 -11.81
CA LEU A 466 16.04 9.25 -10.53
C LEU A 466 16.87 7.96 -10.69
N ASN A 467 16.48 7.08 -11.63
CA ASN A 467 17.15 5.81 -11.87
C ASN A 467 18.18 5.88 -13.02
N SER A 468 18.46 7.06 -13.56
CA SER A 468 19.46 7.22 -14.61
C SER A 468 20.87 7.03 -14.02
N PRO A 469 21.72 6.17 -14.59
CA PRO A 469 23.09 5.95 -14.11
C PRO A 469 24.03 7.15 -14.34
N HIS A 470 23.54 8.24 -14.94
CA HIS A 470 24.30 9.43 -15.31
C HIS A 470 23.96 10.67 -14.47
N THR A 471 23.20 10.52 -13.41
CA THR A 471 22.75 11.63 -12.54
C THR A 471 23.55 11.79 -11.25
N ASP A 472 24.66 11.03 -11.06
CA ASP A 472 25.60 11.20 -9.95
C ASP A 472 26.62 12.32 -10.23
#